data_8fab669ce0bdc84d0a1e52865b5f75dc
#
_entry.id   8fab669ce0bdc84d0a1e52865b5f75dc
#
_cell.length_a   1.000
_cell.length_b   1.000
_cell.length_c   1.000
_cell.angle_alpha   90.00
_cell.angle_beta   90.00
_cell.angle_gamma   90.00
#
_symmetry.space_group_name_H-M   'P 1'
#
loop_
_entity.id
_entity.type
_entity.pdbx_description
1 polymer ?
#
loop_
_entity_poly.entity_id
_entity_poly.type
_entity_poly.pdbx_seq_one_letter_code
_entity_poly.pdbx_strand_id
1 'polypeptide(L)'
;MTSLQLQMETVTLEQYEALPENVRAEVFDGVIYDMASPSQSHQIILTELLVLIRNYLRKQKGKCQVFPAPFDVKLSDKPLTIVQPDIMVVCDADKLDEKRCNGAPDFIIEIVSPGNPANDYIRKLYYYKNAGVREYWIVDPRRKIVTVNYFEKNILNIQYSFDSIIKVNIYDELLIDFSEIAELLET
;
A
#
# COMPACT_ATOMS: atom_id res chain seq x y z
N MET A 1 0.72 29.73 -33.67
CA MET A 1 1.58 28.61 -33.28
C MET A 1 0.72 27.66 -32.46
N THR A 2 0.26 26.59 -33.10
CA THR A 2 -0.63 25.61 -32.46
C THR A 2 0.26 24.65 -31.66
N SER A 3 0.18 24.68 -30.34
CA SER A 3 0.85 23.70 -29.50
C SER A 3 0.22 22.34 -29.75
N LEU A 4 0.97 21.41 -30.35
CA LEU A 4 0.64 20.00 -30.34
C LEU A 4 0.70 19.52 -28.86
N GLN A 5 -0.44 19.49 -28.20
CA GLN A 5 -0.61 18.65 -27.02
C GLN A 5 -0.56 17.20 -27.52
N LEU A 6 0.57 16.53 -27.29
CA LEU A 6 0.63 15.08 -27.35
C LEU A 6 -0.35 14.57 -26.28
N GLN A 7 -1.56 14.19 -26.67
CA GLN A 7 -2.44 13.38 -25.84
C GLN A 7 -1.74 12.01 -25.72
N MET A 8 -1.06 11.79 -24.59
CA MET A 8 -0.69 10.43 -24.21
C MET A 8 -2.00 9.67 -24.05
N GLU A 9 -2.20 8.62 -24.84
CA GLU A 9 -3.37 7.75 -24.67
C GLU A 9 -3.30 7.15 -23.28
N THR A 10 -4.27 7.51 -22.43
CA THR A 10 -4.37 6.98 -21.09
C THR A 10 -5.15 5.68 -21.11
N VAL A 11 -4.67 4.70 -20.33
CA VAL A 11 -5.30 3.38 -20.22
C VAL A 11 -6.65 3.51 -19.48
N THR A 12 -7.66 2.83 -20.04
CA THR A 12 -8.97 2.68 -19.39
C THR A 12 -9.00 1.46 -18.47
N LEU A 13 -9.99 1.37 -17.60
CA LEU A 13 -10.20 0.20 -16.74
C LEU A 13 -10.35 -1.09 -17.57
N GLU A 14 -11.07 -1.01 -18.70
CA GLU A 14 -11.30 -2.14 -19.60
C GLU A 14 -9.99 -2.63 -20.24
N GLN A 15 -9.10 -1.72 -20.63
CA GLN A 15 -7.77 -2.05 -21.14
C GLN A 15 -6.86 -2.63 -20.05
N TYR A 16 -6.95 -2.13 -18.81
CA TYR A 16 -6.23 -2.70 -17.67
C TYR A 16 -6.71 -4.14 -17.39
N GLU A 17 -8.01 -4.38 -17.34
CA GLU A 17 -8.58 -5.71 -17.12
C GLU A 17 -8.30 -6.71 -18.27
N ALA A 18 -7.96 -6.21 -19.44
CA ALA A 18 -7.56 -7.03 -20.59
C ALA A 18 -6.06 -7.40 -20.59
N LEU A 19 -5.28 -6.95 -19.61
CA LEU A 19 -3.88 -7.35 -19.48
C LEU A 19 -3.78 -8.88 -19.28
N PRO A 20 -2.72 -9.52 -19.79
CA PRO A 20 -2.50 -10.95 -19.56
C PRO A 20 -2.41 -11.25 -18.04
N GLU A 21 -2.95 -12.40 -17.60
CA GLU A 21 -2.99 -12.80 -16.18
C GLU A 21 -1.61 -12.86 -15.49
N ASN A 22 -0.55 -13.06 -16.25
CA ASN A 22 0.82 -13.08 -15.74
C ASN A 22 1.47 -11.69 -15.63
N VAL A 23 0.79 -10.62 -16.06
CA VAL A 23 1.27 -9.25 -15.96
C VAL A 23 0.75 -8.64 -14.67
N ARG A 24 1.68 -8.23 -13.79
CA ARG A 24 1.36 -7.42 -12.61
C ARG A 24 1.75 -5.98 -12.90
N ALA A 25 0.78 -5.10 -12.82
CA ALA A 25 1.00 -3.70 -13.13
C ALA A 25 0.16 -2.78 -12.23
N GLU A 26 0.66 -1.59 -11.98
CA GLU A 26 -0.09 -0.47 -11.39
C GLU A 26 -0.36 0.57 -12.47
N VAL A 27 -1.40 1.36 -12.28
CA VAL A 27 -1.75 2.47 -13.19
C VAL A 27 -1.79 3.76 -12.37
N PHE A 28 -1.04 4.76 -12.80
CA PHE A 28 -1.09 6.11 -12.24
C PHE A 28 -1.45 7.11 -13.33
N ASP A 29 -2.56 7.82 -13.16
CA ASP A 29 -3.07 8.79 -14.14
C ASP A 29 -3.17 8.23 -15.56
N GLY A 30 -3.60 6.94 -15.68
CA GLY A 30 -3.73 6.24 -16.94
C GLY A 30 -2.43 5.71 -17.54
N VAL A 31 -1.30 5.81 -16.85
CA VAL A 31 -0.01 5.26 -17.30
C VAL A 31 0.29 3.95 -16.56
N ILE A 32 0.60 2.88 -17.32
CA ILE A 32 0.94 1.57 -16.77
C ILE A 32 2.39 1.55 -16.28
N TYR A 33 2.60 0.91 -15.13
CA TYR A 33 3.90 0.63 -14.53
C TYR A 33 3.99 -0.83 -14.13
N ASP A 34 4.98 -1.53 -14.66
CA ASP A 34 5.23 -2.92 -14.32
C ASP A 34 5.72 -3.06 -12.88
N MET A 35 5.26 -4.11 -12.20
CA MET A 35 5.68 -4.45 -10.84
C MET A 35 6.80 -5.49 -10.87
N ALA A 36 7.84 -5.27 -10.07
CA ALA A 36 8.90 -6.24 -9.87
C ALA A 36 8.48 -7.38 -8.93
N SER A 37 9.15 -8.53 -9.05
CA SER A 37 8.99 -9.62 -8.07
C SER A 37 9.61 -9.22 -6.72
N PRO A 38 8.94 -9.56 -5.60
CA PRO A 38 9.43 -9.23 -4.27
C PRO A 38 10.64 -10.08 -3.87
N SER A 39 11.47 -9.55 -2.95
CA SER A 39 12.57 -10.29 -2.33
C SER A 39 12.10 -11.19 -1.17
N GLN A 40 12.98 -12.09 -0.70
CA GLN A 40 12.71 -12.90 0.48
C GLN A 40 12.41 -12.03 1.71
N SER A 41 13.24 -11.04 2.00
CA SER A 41 13.02 -10.13 3.14
C SER A 41 11.70 -9.38 3.06
N HIS A 42 11.30 -8.97 1.85
CA HIS A 42 9.99 -8.38 1.63
C HIS A 42 8.85 -9.35 2.03
N GLN A 43 8.94 -10.62 1.62
CA GLN A 43 7.92 -11.62 1.92
C GLN A 43 7.85 -11.97 3.42
N ILE A 44 9.00 -12.03 4.12
CA ILE A 44 9.04 -12.23 5.56
C ILE A 44 8.29 -11.09 6.27
N ILE A 45 8.64 -9.84 5.98
CA ILE A 45 8.00 -8.67 6.58
C ILE A 45 6.49 -8.64 6.27
N LEU A 46 6.10 -8.91 5.02
CA LEU A 46 4.70 -8.95 4.61
C LEU A 46 3.92 -9.96 5.43
N THR A 47 4.46 -11.16 5.56
CA THR A 47 3.78 -12.27 6.26
C THR A 47 3.59 -11.94 7.74
N GLU A 48 4.62 -11.45 8.42
CA GLU A 48 4.54 -11.10 9.84
C GLU A 48 3.54 -9.97 10.09
N LEU A 49 3.64 -8.89 9.33
CA LEU A 49 2.71 -7.76 9.45
C LEU A 49 1.27 -8.18 9.17
N LEU A 50 1.05 -8.99 8.14
CA LEU A 50 -0.29 -9.50 7.81
C LEU A 50 -0.88 -10.33 8.95
N VAL A 51 -0.09 -11.23 9.57
CA VAL A 51 -0.52 -12.08 10.69
C VAL A 51 -0.85 -11.22 11.92
N LEU A 52 0.01 -10.27 12.28
CA LEU A 52 -0.19 -9.37 13.42
C LEU A 52 -1.49 -8.56 13.26
N ILE A 53 -1.67 -7.90 12.11
CA ILE A 53 -2.86 -7.09 11.80
C ILE A 53 -4.11 -7.96 11.79
N ARG A 54 -4.09 -9.11 11.11
CA ARG A 54 -5.24 -10.01 11.05
C ARG A 54 -5.66 -10.51 12.44
N ASN A 55 -4.70 -10.90 13.28
CA ASN A 55 -4.98 -11.37 14.64
C ASN A 55 -5.62 -10.27 15.49
N TYR A 56 -5.11 -9.04 15.37
CA TYR A 56 -5.70 -7.88 16.04
C TYR A 56 -7.16 -7.66 15.59
N LEU A 57 -7.40 -7.56 14.28
CA LEU A 57 -8.74 -7.32 13.73
C LEU A 57 -9.75 -8.40 14.15
N ARG A 58 -9.32 -9.67 14.20
CA ARG A 58 -10.19 -10.77 14.68
C ARG A 58 -10.57 -10.63 16.15
N LYS A 59 -9.63 -10.18 17.02
CA LYS A 59 -9.90 -9.94 18.44
C LYS A 59 -10.91 -8.82 18.63
N GLN A 60 -10.82 -7.76 17.83
CA GLN A 60 -11.73 -6.60 17.90
C GLN A 60 -13.16 -6.92 17.43
N LYS A 61 -13.38 -8.03 16.73
CA LYS A 61 -14.68 -8.42 16.16
C LYS A 61 -15.34 -7.29 15.34
N GLY A 62 -14.54 -6.40 14.79
CA GLY A 62 -14.97 -5.28 13.95
C GLY A 62 -15.27 -5.72 12.51
N LYS A 63 -15.59 -4.73 11.67
CA LYS A 63 -15.89 -4.95 10.25
C LYS A 63 -14.66 -4.92 9.34
N CYS A 64 -13.52 -4.46 9.85
CA CYS A 64 -12.32 -4.29 9.05
C CYS A 64 -11.74 -5.63 8.60
N GLN A 65 -11.29 -5.66 7.34
CA GLN A 65 -10.63 -6.81 6.74
C GLN A 65 -9.25 -6.39 6.24
N VAL A 66 -8.29 -7.31 6.33
CA VAL A 66 -6.94 -7.11 5.83
C VAL A 66 -6.71 -7.97 4.59
N PHE A 67 -6.09 -7.38 3.57
CA PHE A 67 -5.76 -8.02 2.30
C PHE A 67 -4.28 -7.81 1.96
N PRO A 68 -3.55 -8.87 1.58
CA PRO A 68 -2.24 -8.73 0.98
C PRO A 68 -2.34 -8.56 -0.54
N ALA A 69 -1.29 -8.07 -1.18
CA ALA A 69 -1.12 -8.16 -2.62
C ALA A 69 -1.09 -9.64 -3.10
N PRO A 70 -1.56 -9.95 -4.33
CA PRO A 70 -2.14 -9.02 -5.30
C PRO A 70 -3.64 -8.83 -5.05
N PHE A 71 -4.07 -7.63 -4.79
CA PHE A 71 -5.48 -7.24 -4.78
C PHE A 71 -5.57 -5.78 -5.16
N ASP A 72 -6.36 -5.47 -6.18
CA ASP A 72 -6.42 -4.14 -6.75
C ASP A 72 -7.10 -3.14 -5.82
N VAL A 73 -6.60 -1.91 -5.84
CA VAL A 73 -7.25 -0.74 -5.27
C VAL A 73 -7.44 0.30 -6.36
N LYS A 74 -8.67 0.56 -6.75
CA LYS A 74 -9.00 1.61 -7.70
C LYS A 74 -9.22 2.92 -6.96
N LEU A 75 -8.21 3.80 -6.98
CA LEU A 75 -8.27 5.09 -6.30
C LEU A 75 -9.03 6.15 -7.09
N SER A 76 -9.01 6.08 -8.43
CA SER A 76 -9.67 7.03 -9.33
C SER A 76 -10.06 6.37 -10.65
N ASP A 77 -11.17 6.82 -11.22
CA ASP A 77 -11.63 6.41 -12.56
C ASP A 77 -11.10 7.34 -13.67
N LYS A 78 -10.91 8.63 -13.38
CA LYS A 78 -10.54 9.64 -14.38
C LYS A 78 -9.65 10.73 -13.77
N PRO A 79 -8.35 10.71 -14.08
CA PRO A 79 -7.61 9.66 -14.79
C PRO A 79 -7.58 8.37 -13.97
N LEU A 80 -7.51 7.22 -14.66
CA LEU A 80 -7.49 5.92 -14.01
C LEU A 80 -6.25 5.78 -13.11
N THR A 81 -6.48 5.41 -11.85
CA THR A 81 -5.40 5.07 -10.92
C THR A 81 -5.77 3.80 -10.18
N ILE A 82 -4.98 2.74 -10.42
CA ILE A 82 -5.09 1.42 -9.79
C ILE A 82 -3.74 1.05 -9.23
N VAL A 83 -3.73 0.63 -7.97
CA VAL A 83 -2.53 0.20 -7.25
C VAL A 83 -2.75 -1.17 -6.61
N GLN A 84 -1.67 -1.87 -6.28
CA GLN A 84 -1.68 -3.15 -5.55
C GLN A 84 -0.82 -3.02 -4.29
N PRO A 85 -1.34 -2.42 -3.21
CA PRO A 85 -0.58 -2.27 -1.97
C PRO A 85 -0.14 -3.61 -1.41
N ASP A 86 1.05 -3.68 -0.83
CA ASP A 86 1.54 -4.92 -0.20
C ASP A 86 0.61 -5.41 0.89
N ILE A 87 0.12 -4.51 1.75
CA ILE A 87 -0.93 -4.81 2.73
C ILE A 87 -1.91 -3.64 2.78
N MET A 88 -3.19 -3.93 2.80
CA MET A 88 -4.22 -2.93 3.06
C MET A 88 -5.27 -3.42 4.05
N VAL A 89 -5.87 -2.48 4.79
CA VAL A 89 -7.04 -2.73 5.63
C VAL A 89 -8.20 -1.88 5.15
N VAL A 90 -9.36 -2.53 4.99
CA VAL A 90 -10.61 -1.90 4.56
C VAL A 90 -11.67 -2.14 5.62
N CYS A 91 -12.27 -1.07 6.16
CA CYS A 91 -13.30 -1.14 7.20
C CYS A 91 -14.72 -0.93 6.64
N ASP A 92 -14.83 -0.43 5.43
CA ASP A 92 -16.08 -0.24 4.71
C ASP A 92 -16.25 -1.33 3.64
N ALA A 93 -17.09 -2.32 3.94
CA ALA A 93 -17.32 -3.46 3.05
C ALA A 93 -17.95 -3.07 1.71
N ASP A 94 -18.64 -1.93 1.63
CA ASP A 94 -19.29 -1.46 0.39
C ASP A 94 -18.26 -1.03 -0.67
N LYS A 95 -17.00 -0.82 -0.26
CA LYS A 95 -15.88 -0.58 -1.19
C LYS A 95 -15.36 -1.84 -1.86
N LEU A 96 -15.68 -3.02 -1.35
CA LEU A 96 -15.11 -4.29 -1.80
C LEU A 96 -16.02 -4.98 -2.81
N ASP A 97 -15.43 -5.43 -3.90
CA ASP A 97 -16.03 -6.42 -4.80
C ASP A 97 -15.08 -7.62 -4.97
N GLU A 98 -15.46 -8.61 -5.79
CA GLU A 98 -14.66 -9.82 -6.02
C GLU A 98 -13.29 -9.54 -6.67
N LYS A 99 -13.12 -8.37 -7.30
CA LYS A 99 -11.91 -8.03 -8.05
C LYS A 99 -11.02 -7.01 -7.31
N ARG A 100 -11.62 -6.09 -6.54
CA ARG A 100 -10.88 -4.93 -6.03
C ARG A 100 -11.54 -4.19 -4.87
N CYS A 101 -10.78 -3.28 -4.29
CA CYS A 101 -11.29 -2.21 -3.45
C CYS A 101 -11.56 -0.96 -4.32
N ASN A 102 -12.78 -0.44 -4.29
CA ASN A 102 -13.18 0.77 -5.00
C ASN A 102 -13.11 1.98 -4.05
N GLY A 103 -12.07 2.76 -4.17
CA GLY A 103 -11.76 3.89 -3.30
C GLY A 103 -10.64 3.58 -2.30
N ALA A 104 -10.36 4.55 -1.41
CA ALA A 104 -9.25 4.46 -0.48
C ALA A 104 -9.47 3.43 0.62
N PRO A 105 -8.52 2.50 0.87
CA PRO A 105 -8.44 1.73 2.10
C PRO A 105 -8.23 2.64 3.33
N ASP A 106 -8.49 2.10 4.53
CA ASP A 106 -8.26 2.83 5.78
C ASP A 106 -6.77 2.88 6.16
N PHE A 107 -6.07 1.77 5.96
CA PHE A 107 -4.65 1.63 6.27
C PHE A 107 -3.93 0.91 5.14
N ILE A 108 -2.74 1.41 4.78
CA ILE A 108 -1.88 0.82 3.75
C ILE A 108 -0.46 0.69 4.30
N ILE A 109 0.18 -0.43 3.98
CA ILE A 109 1.62 -0.63 4.16
C ILE A 109 2.23 -1.01 2.81
N GLU A 110 3.32 -0.32 2.45
CA GLU A 110 4.20 -0.67 1.33
C GLU A 110 5.57 -1.06 1.87
N ILE A 111 6.11 -2.16 1.37
CA ILE A 111 7.44 -2.65 1.71
C ILE A 111 8.36 -2.34 0.54
N VAL A 112 9.33 -1.47 0.77
CA VAL A 112 10.18 -0.90 -0.30
C VAL A 112 10.94 -2.01 -1.03
N SER A 113 10.74 -2.07 -2.34
CA SER A 113 11.52 -2.90 -3.23
C SER A 113 12.77 -2.16 -3.72
N PRO A 114 13.90 -2.88 -3.94
CA PRO A 114 15.16 -2.25 -4.33
C PRO A 114 15.13 -1.42 -5.60
N GLY A 115 14.22 -1.74 -6.52
CA GLY A 115 14.21 -1.19 -7.88
C GLY A 115 13.73 0.26 -8.00
N ASN A 116 12.76 0.68 -7.18
CA ASN A 116 12.19 2.03 -7.29
C ASN A 116 11.64 2.56 -5.96
N PRO A 117 12.49 2.91 -4.98
CA PRO A 117 12.05 3.46 -3.69
C PRO A 117 11.25 4.76 -3.82
N ALA A 118 11.56 5.58 -4.83
CA ALA A 118 10.86 6.85 -5.05
C ALA A 118 9.36 6.66 -5.33
N ASN A 119 8.95 5.49 -5.83
CA ASN A 119 7.55 5.18 -6.05
C ASN A 119 6.76 5.22 -4.73
N ASP A 120 7.26 4.59 -3.68
CA ASP A 120 6.58 4.49 -2.39
C ASP A 120 6.68 5.80 -1.59
N TYR A 121 7.88 6.42 -1.58
CA TYR A 121 8.13 7.64 -0.79
C TYR A 121 7.51 8.91 -1.38
N ILE A 122 7.29 8.98 -2.69
CA ILE A 122 6.81 10.21 -3.36
C ILE A 122 5.48 9.97 -4.06
N ARG A 123 5.45 9.05 -5.04
CA ARG A 123 4.27 8.86 -5.89
C ARG A 123 3.10 8.31 -5.10
N LYS A 124 3.24 7.13 -4.47
CA LYS A 124 2.17 6.50 -3.69
C LYS A 124 1.74 7.36 -2.50
N LEU A 125 2.69 8.03 -1.82
CA LEU A 125 2.38 8.99 -0.76
C LEU A 125 1.38 10.07 -1.24
N TYR A 126 1.61 10.65 -2.42
CA TYR A 126 0.73 11.64 -3.02
C TYR A 126 -0.67 11.06 -3.30
N TYR A 127 -0.74 9.92 -3.99
CA TYR A 127 -2.02 9.31 -4.36
C TYR A 127 -2.81 8.83 -3.15
N TYR A 128 -2.19 8.17 -2.18
CA TYR A 128 -2.87 7.69 -0.99
C TYR A 128 -3.43 8.83 -0.13
N LYS A 129 -2.63 9.88 0.07
CA LYS A 129 -3.08 11.07 0.80
C LYS A 129 -4.29 11.73 0.13
N ASN A 130 -4.25 11.93 -1.19
CA ASN A 130 -5.32 12.60 -1.93
C ASN A 130 -6.58 11.73 -2.09
N ALA A 131 -6.43 10.42 -2.12
CA ALA A 131 -7.57 9.49 -2.18
C ALA A 131 -8.32 9.37 -0.83
N GLY A 132 -7.71 9.79 0.29
CA GLY A 132 -8.33 9.74 1.60
C GLY A 132 -7.97 8.50 2.43
N VAL A 133 -6.83 7.85 2.15
CA VAL A 133 -6.25 6.86 3.07
C VAL A 133 -6.00 7.54 4.41
N ARG A 134 -6.29 6.84 5.53
CA ARG A 134 -6.18 7.43 6.87
C ARG A 134 -4.77 7.35 7.42
N GLU A 135 -4.09 6.22 7.19
CA GLU A 135 -2.71 6.00 7.61
C GLU A 135 -1.93 5.19 6.56
N TYR A 136 -0.69 5.57 6.31
CA TYR A 136 0.20 4.95 5.33
C TYR A 136 1.60 4.73 5.90
N TRP A 137 2.07 3.50 5.87
CA TRP A 137 3.41 3.12 6.31
C TRP A 137 4.28 2.71 5.13
N ILE A 138 5.54 3.14 5.17
CA ILE A 138 6.58 2.72 4.25
C ILE A 138 7.63 1.97 5.05
N VAL A 139 7.76 0.67 4.80
CA VAL A 139 8.72 -0.20 5.49
C VAL A 139 9.92 -0.41 4.58
N ASP A 140 11.09 0.07 4.98
CA ASP A 140 12.33 -0.05 4.21
C ASP A 140 13.28 -1.07 4.86
N PRO A 141 13.35 -2.32 4.35
CA PRO A 141 14.17 -3.37 4.94
C PRO A 141 15.67 -3.08 4.89
N ARG A 142 16.12 -2.35 3.85
CA ARG A 142 17.56 -2.03 3.68
C ARG A 142 18.03 -1.01 4.68
N ARG A 143 17.19 -0.01 4.95
CA ARG A 143 17.49 1.05 5.92
C ARG A 143 17.12 0.67 7.34
N LYS A 144 16.37 -0.44 7.50
CA LYS A 144 15.73 -0.84 8.77
C LYS A 144 14.92 0.30 9.39
N ILE A 145 14.10 0.97 8.55
CA ILE A 145 13.28 2.14 8.93
C ILE A 145 11.84 1.91 8.53
N VAL A 146 10.92 2.31 9.40
CA VAL A 146 9.49 2.46 9.10
C VAL A 146 9.14 3.94 9.07
N THR A 147 8.61 4.42 7.95
CA THR A 147 8.11 5.79 7.84
C THR A 147 6.59 5.78 7.97
N VAL A 148 6.08 6.46 8.97
CA VAL A 148 4.66 6.55 9.31
C VAL A 148 4.09 7.87 8.83
N ASN A 149 2.99 7.81 8.07
CA ASN A 149 2.20 8.96 7.65
C ASN A 149 0.76 8.78 8.17
N TYR A 150 0.38 9.55 9.18
CA TYR A 150 -0.97 9.56 9.74
C TYR A 150 -1.73 10.78 9.20
N PHE A 151 -2.46 10.56 8.08
CA PHE A 151 -3.06 11.64 7.31
C PHE A 151 -4.21 12.35 8.05
N GLU A 152 -4.99 11.63 8.86
CA GLU A 152 -6.09 12.22 9.64
C GLU A 152 -5.63 13.37 10.56
N LYS A 153 -4.40 13.30 11.06
CA LYS A 153 -3.81 14.34 11.94
C LYS A 153 -2.76 15.16 11.21
N ASN A 154 -2.60 14.98 9.90
CA ASN A 154 -1.56 15.63 9.10
C ASN A 154 -0.14 15.45 9.66
N ILE A 155 0.11 14.29 10.28
CA ILE A 155 1.43 13.86 10.76
C ILE A 155 2.09 13.08 9.64
N LEU A 156 3.22 13.58 9.12
CA LEU A 156 3.88 13.00 7.96
C LEU A 156 5.35 12.71 8.25
N ASN A 157 5.86 11.64 7.62
CA ASN A 157 7.28 11.30 7.59
C ASN A 157 7.92 11.08 8.97
N ILE A 158 7.16 10.55 9.94
CA ILE A 158 7.76 10.13 11.22
C ILE A 158 8.49 8.83 11.00
N GLN A 159 9.79 8.80 11.30
CA GLN A 159 10.64 7.63 11.10
C GLN A 159 10.93 6.93 12.41
N TYR A 160 10.84 5.60 12.37
CA TYR A 160 11.18 4.69 13.45
C TYR A 160 12.20 3.67 12.96
N SER A 161 13.16 3.30 13.81
CA SER A 161 14.04 2.15 13.53
C SER A 161 13.29 0.84 13.73
N PHE A 162 13.86 -0.25 13.21
CA PHE A 162 13.31 -1.60 13.46
C PHE A 162 13.47 -2.07 14.92
N ASP A 163 14.12 -1.31 15.79
CA ASP A 163 14.15 -1.60 17.24
C ASP A 163 12.95 -1.01 17.99
N SER A 164 11.97 -0.47 17.27
CA SER A 164 10.86 0.27 17.85
C SER A 164 9.57 -0.54 17.89
N ILE A 165 8.76 -0.30 18.92
CA ILE A 165 7.35 -0.69 18.96
C ILE A 165 6.54 0.48 18.40
N ILE A 166 5.82 0.27 17.31
CA ILE A 166 5.13 1.31 16.57
C ILE A 166 3.62 1.13 16.67
N LYS A 167 2.93 2.20 17.09
CA LYS A 167 1.47 2.21 17.14
C LYS A 167 0.88 2.49 15.77
N VAL A 168 -0.09 1.67 15.34
CA VAL A 168 -0.97 2.01 14.21
C VAL A 168 -1.99 3.02 14.72
N ASN A 169 -1.90 4.28 14.27
CA ASN A 169 -2.59 5.41 14.89
C ASN A 169 -4.11 5.38 14.73
N ILE A 170 -4.62 4.78 13.64
CA ILE A 170 -6.06 4.62 13.43
C ILE A 170 -6.72 3.56 14.33
N TYR A 171 -5.91 2.85 15.13
CA TYR A 171 -6.37 1.86 16.12
C TYR A 171 -5.89 2.18 17.52
N ASP A 172 -6.71 1.90 18.52
CA ASP A 172 -6.38 2.26 19.90
C ASP A 172 -5.24 1.41 20.49
N GLU A 173 -5.22 0.10 20.17
CA GLU A 173 -4.35 -0.88 20.85
C GLU A 173 -3.47 -1.70 19.88
N LEU A 174 -3.41 -1.35 18.61
CA LEU A 174 -2.54 -2.07 17.67
C LEU A 174 -1.12 -1.51 17.76
N LEU A 175 -0.25 -2.29 18.41
CA LEU A 175 1.19 -2.06 18.49
C LEU A 175 1.91 -3.13 17.71
N ILE A 176 2.88 -2.74 16.91
CA ILE A 176 3.73 -3.66 16.11
C ILE A 176 5.17 -3.51 16.60
N ASP A 177 5.72 -4.59 17.12
CA ASP A 177 7.13 -4.67 17.51
C ASP A 177 7.96 -5.06 16.29
N PHE A 178 8.72 -4.10 15.77
CA PHE A 178 9.58 -4.36 14.62
C PHE A 178 10.89 -5.06 15.00
N SER A 179 11.26 -5.14 16.27
CA SER A 179 12.46 -5.88 16.70
C SER A 179 12.29 -7.40 16.46
N GLU A 180 11.09 -7.93 16.71
CA GLU A 180 10.76 -9.33 16.41
C GLU A 180 10.86 -9.64 14.91
N ILE A 181 10.42 -8.70 14.05
CA ILE A 181 10.51 -8.83 12.60
C ILE A 181 11.99 -8.75 12.15
N ALA A 182 12.78 -7.86 12.76
CA ALA A 182 14.20 -7.69 12.44
C ALA A 182 15.01 -8.95 12.72
N GLU A 183 14.74 -9.67 13.82
CA GLU A 183 15.39 -10.93 14.14
C GLU A 183 15.21 -12.00 13.05
N LEU A 184 14.01 -12.06 12.44
CA LEU A 184 13.71 -13.01 11.36
C LEU A 184 14.45 -12.70 10.06
N LEU A 185 14.91 -11.46 9.87
CA LEU A 185 15.67 -11.06 8.69
C LEU A 185 17.16 -11.41 8.77
N GLU A 186 17.65 -11.79 9.95
CA GLU A 186 19.06 -12.14 10.21
C GLU A 186 19.33 -13.65 10.15
N THR A 187 18.24 -14.45 10.04
CA THR A 187 18.29 -15.91 9.89
C THR A 187 18.28 -16.33 8.42
#